data_2fa7306adf03065592e3404e66feb3c5
#
_entry.id   2fa7306adf03065592e3404e66feb3c5
#
_cell.length_a   1.000
_cell.length_b   1.000
_cell.length_c   1.000
_cell.angle_alpha   90.00
_cell.angle_beta   90.00
_cell.angle_gamma   90.00
#
_symmetry.space_group_name_H-M   'P 1'
#
loop_
_entity.id
_entity.type
_entity.pdbx_description
1 polymer ?
#
loop_
_entity_poly.entity_id
_entity_poly.type
_entity_poly.pdbx_seq_one_letter_code
_entity_poly.pdbx_strand_id
1 'polypeptide(L)'
;TTPPSNPWAKAVADGNIIGASHAAAEGLFSQASSALDPNKTLLVASFVNIDDLEQTSSFGRIVSQQFATKFTQLGFQLIEMLLRKDIYIKQKGGEFLLSREVQELSQVHGAQAVIVGTYAVGAKSVFVTAKIINAKDSAVMAAFDYQLPVGSDTRQLLKTKS
;
A
#
# COMPACT_ATOMS: atom_id res chain seq x y z
N THR A 1 13.99 22.26 -32.23
CA THR A 1 15.01 21.53 -31.48
C THR A 1 14.86 21.84 -30.01
N THR A 2 14.53 20.85 -29.24
CA THR A 2 14.59 20.93 -27.78
C THR A 2 15.97 21.39 -27.38
N PRO A 3 16.12 22.46 -26.58
CA PRO A 3 17.44 22.78 -26.05
C PRO A 3 18.00 21.55 -25.36
N PRO A 4 19.27 21.29 -25.53
CA PRO A 4 19.85 20.15 -24.79
C PRO A 4 19.55 20.37 -23.33
N SER A 5 18.89 19.40 -22.75
CA SER A 5 18.75 19.32 -21.32
C SER A 5 20.14 19.59 -20.71
N ASN A 6 20.17 20.35 -19.63
CA ASN A 6 21.39 20.57 -18.87
C ASN A 6 22.17 19.24 -18.83
N PRO A 7 23.36 19.18 -19.43
CA PRO A 7 24.11 17.91 -19.46
C PRO A 7 24.47 17.39 -18.06
N TRP A 8 24.34 18.24 -17.06
CA TRP A 8 24.57 17.88 -15.66
C TRP A 8 23.30 17.39 -14.96
N ALA A 9 22.13 17.55 -15.58
CA ALA A 9 20.88 17.07 -15.03
C ALA A 9 20.66 15.64 -15.46
N LYS A 10 20.89 14.70 -14.56
CA LYS A 10 20.55 13.30 -14.82
C LYS A 10 19.06 13.12 -14.73
N ALA A 11 18.47 12.44 -15.72
CA ALA A 11 17.10 11.97 -15.61
C ALA A 11 16.99 11.03 -14.41
N VAL A 12 15.88 11.13 -13.67
CA VAL A 12 15.63 10.23 -12.55
C VAL A 12 15.37 8.84 -13.11
N ALA A 13 16.15 7.86 -12.68
CA ALA A 13 15.91 6.46 -13.03
C ALA A 13 14.88 5.86 -12.10
N ASP A 14 14.13 4.88 -12.61
CA ASP A 14 13.21 4.12 -11.77
C ASP A 14 13.97 3.31 -10.73
N GLY A 15 13.38 3.15 -9.55
CA GLY A 15 13.87 2.25 -8.53
C GLY A 15 13.37 0.83 -8.76
N ASN A 16 13.84 -0.08 -7.93
CA ASN A 16 13.35 -1.47 -7.92
C ASN A 16 12.06 -1.54 -7.10
N ILE A 17 10.92 -1.35 -7.76
CA ILE A 17 9.61 -1.33 -7.10
C ILE A 17 9.34 -2.67 -6.40
N ILE A 18 9.60 -3.77 -7.09
CA ILE A 18 9.37 -5.12 -6.53
C ILE A 18 10.21 -5.35 -5.29
N GLY A 19 11.51 -5.06 -5.37
CA GLY A 19 12.41 -5.23 -4.24
C GLY A 19 12.04 -4.36 -3.04
N ALA A 20 11.66 -3.11 -3.29
CA ALA A 20 11.25 -2.19 -2.24
C ALA A 20 9.94 -2.65 -1.58
N SER A 21 8.98 -3.11 -2.37
CA SER A 21 7.70 -3.63 -1.85
C SER A 21 7.93 -4.88 -1.00
N HIS A 22 8.78 -5.79 -1.45
CA HIS A 22 9.08 -7.02 -0.71
C HIS A 22 9.83 -6.71 0.59
N ALA A 23 10.78 -5.78 0.56
CA ALA A 23 11.49 -5.36 1.77
C ALA A 23 10.55 -4.69 2.78
N ALA A 24 9.64 -3.86 2.30
CA ALA A 24 8.64 -3.21 3.15
C ALA A 24 7.69 -4.24 3.77
N ALA A 25 7.26 -5.23 2.98
CA ALA A 25 6.41 -6.32 3.48
C ALA A 25 7.12 -7.13 4.57
N GLU A 26 8.40 -7.43 4.38
CA GLU A 26 9.21 -8.09 5.42
C GLU A 26 9.32 -7.25 6.69
N GLY A 27 9.47 -5.92 6.53
CA GLY A 27 9.50 -4.99 7.65
C GLY A 27 8.19 -5.01 8.44
N LEU A 28 7.06 -5.02 7.75
CA LEU A 28 5.74 -5.14 8.38
C LEU A 28 5.62 -6.49 9.12
N PHE A 29 6.02 -7.56 8.46
CA PHE A 29 5.95 -8.90 9.06
C PHE A 29 6.80 -8.98 10.34
N SER A 30 8.01 -8.44 10.30
CA SER A 30 8.90 -8.46 11.48
C SER A 30 8.27 -7.76 12.68
N GLN A 31 7.54 -6.66 12.46
CA GLN A 31 6.87 -5.94 13.53
C GLN A 31 5.67 -6.70 14.10
N ALA A 32 4.93 -7.41 13.26
CA ALA A 32 3.66 -8.01 13.62
C ALA A 32 3.71 -9.53 13.77
N SER A 33 4.86 -10.16 13.57
CA SER A 33 4.98 -11.62 13.50
C SER A 33 4.43 -12.35 14.71
N SER A 34 4.59 -11.80 15.92
CA SER A 34 4.09 -12.42 17.14
C SER A 34 2.58 -12.32 17.28
N ALA A 35 1.95 -11.36 16.59
CA ALA A 35 0.52 -11.10 16.66
C ALA A 35 -0.27 -11.71 15.49
N LEU A 36 0.41 -12.08 14.41
CA LEU A 36 -0.24 -12.65 13.23
C LEU A 36 -0.24 -14.18 13.30
N ASP A 37 -1.40 -14.76 13.01
CA ASP A 37 -1.59 -16.21 12.94
C ASP A 37 -1.47 -16.66 11.48
N PRO A 38 -0.47 -17.51 11.12
CA PRO A 38 -0.31 -17.96 9.73
C PRO A 38 -1.51 -18.76 9.21
N ASN A 39 -2.35 -19.28 10.10
CA ASN A 39 -3.54 -20.05 9.71
C ASN A 39 -4.76 -19.19 9.45
N LYS A 40 -4.67 -17.88 9.65
CA LYS A 40 -5.76 -16.94 9.41
C LYS A 40 -5.48 -16.07 8.21
N THR A 41 -6.54 -15.64 7.55
CA THR A 41 -6.48 -14.85 6.33
C THR A 41 -6.08 -13.40 6.61
N LEU A 42 -5.35 -12.81 5.67
CA LEU A 42 -5.09 -11.37 5.60
C LEU A 42 -5.81 -10.82 4.38
N LEU A 43 -6.38 -9.64 4.53
CA LEU A 43 -6.89 -8.90 3.38
C LEU A 43 -5.84 -7.89 2.94
N VAL A 44 -5.80 -7.60 1.65
CA VAL A 44 -4.96 -6.54 1.10
C VAL A 44 -5.80 -5.67 0.17
N ALA A 45 -5.70 -4.36 0.33
CA ALA A 45 -6.35 -3.38 -0.52
C ALA A 45 -5.33 -2.66 -1.40
N SER A 46 -5.76 -2.17 -2.55
CA SER A 46 -4.91 -1.34 -3.40
C SER A 46 -4.45 -0.11 -2.62
N PHE A 47 -3.18 0.27 -2.81
CA PHE A 47 -2.66 1.49 -2.20
C PHE A 47 -3.27 2.70 -2.91
N VAL A 48 -3.64 3.70 -2.15
CA VAL A 48 -4.38 4.86 -2.66
C VAL A 48 -3.58 6.15 -2.49
N ASN A 49 -3.93 7.15 -3.29
CA ASN A 49 -3.29 8.45 -3.21
C ASN A 49 -3.71 9.14 -1.90
N ILE A 50 -2.74 9.64 -1.14
CA ILE A 50 -3.01 10.30 0.15
C ILE A 50 -3.86 11.57 -0.02
N ASP A 51 -3.80 12.21 -1.17
CA ASP A 51 -4.57 13.42 -1.45
C ASP A 51 -6.00 13.12 -1.91
N ASP A 52 -6.28 11.88 -2.29
CA ASP A 52 -7.61 11.41 -2.66
C ASP A 52 -7.72 9.91 -2.40
N LEU A 53 -8.22 9.55 -1.24
CA LEU A 53 -8.27 8.16 -0.77
C LEU A 53 -9.23 7.27 -1.56
N GLU A 54 -10.05 7.85 -2.44
CA GLU A 54 -10.90 7.09 -3.36
C GLU A 54 -10.17 6.73 -4.65
N GLN A 55 -8.99 7.30 -4.90
CA GLN A 55 -8.24 7.07 -6.13
C GLN A 55 -7.05 6.16 -5.90
N THR A 56 -6.90 5.22 -6.82
CA THR A 56 -5.70 4.43 -6.96
C THR A 56 -5.14 4.61 -8.36
N SER A 57 -4.07 3.91 -8.65
CA SER A 57 -3.39 3.92 -9.94
C SER A 57 -2.87 2.53 -10.21
N SER A 58 -2.29 2.31 -11.38
CA SER A 58 -1.58 1.05 -11.63
C SER A 58 -0.46 0.84 -10.62
N PHE A 59 0.21 1.92 -10.19
CA PHE A 59 1.22 1.85 -9.14
C PHE A 59 0.62 1.32 -7.83
N GLY A 60 -0.51 1.89 -7.38
CA GLY A 60 -1.16 1.46 -6.14
C GLY A 60 -1.60 0.01 -6.16
N ARG A 61 -2.09 -0.45 -7.31
CA ARG A 61 -2.51 -1.84 -7.48
C ARG A 61 -1.33 -2.81 -7.53
N ILE A 62 -0.27 -2.47 -8.28
CA ILE A 62 0.87 -3.36 -8.42
C ILE A 62 1.65 -3.48 -7.11
N VAL A 63 1.78 -2.40 -6.36
CA VAL A 63 2.46 -2.41 -5.06
C VAL A 63 1.69 -3.30 -4.08
N SER A 64 0.36 -3.16 -4.01
CA SER A 64 -0.43 -4.01 -3.12
C SER A 64 -0.30 -5.49 -3.50
N GLN A 65 -0.25 -5.83 -4.79
CA GLN A 65 -0.04 -7.19 -5.25
C GLN A 65 1.35 -7.71 -4.86
N GLN A 66 2.36 -6.86 -4.90
CA GLN A 66 3.72 -7.25 -4.50
C GLN A 66 3.81 -7.51 -2.99
N PHE A 67 3.08 -6.75 -2.18
CA PHE A 67 2.94 -7.04 -0.75
C PHE A 67 2.24 -8.39 -0.55
N ALA A 68 1.15 -8.63 -1.28
CA ALA A 68 0.44 -9.91 -1.20
C ALA A 68 1.34 -11.08 -1.60
N THR A 69 2.15 -10.91 -2.64
CA THR A 69 3.10 -11.94 -3.08
C THR A 69 4.07 -12.29 -1.96
N LYS A 70 4.64 -11.29 -1.31
CA LYS A 70 5.60 -11.53 -0.23
C LYS A 70 4.95 -12.20 0.96
N PHE A 71 3.77 -11.76 1.39
CA PHE A 71 3.07 -12.40 2.50
C PHE A 71 2.63 -13.83 2.15
N THR A 72 2.29 -14.10 0.89
CA THR A 72 2.02 -15.46 0.43
C THR A 72 3.27 -16.33 0.56
N GLN A 73 4.44 -15.82 0.19
CA GLN A 73 5.70 -16.52 0.34
C GLN A 73 6.04 -16.77 1.81
N LEU A 74 5.59 -15.90 2.71
CA LEU A 74 5.77 -16.06 4.16
C LEU A 74 4.77 -17.04 4.78
N GLY A 75 3.86 -17.59 4.02
CA GLY A 75 2.96 -18.65 4.46
C GLY A 75 1.54 -18.20 4.80
N PHE A 76 1.18 -16.96 4.50
CA PHE A 76 -0.17 -16.45 4.77
C PHE A 76 -1.11 -16.66 3.58
N GLN A 77 -2.40 -16.78 3.88
CA GLN A 77 -3.44 -16.74 2.87
C GLN A 77 -3.90 -15.30 2.69
N LEU A 78 -3.81 -14.79 1.46
CA LEU A 78 -4.17 -13.41 1.12
C LEU A 78 -5.43 -13.38 0.28
N ILE A 79 -6.30 -12.41 0.57
CA ILE A 79 -7.44 -12.09 -0.28
C ILE A 79 -7.32 -10.62 -0.67
N GLU A 80 -7.29 -10.37 -1.97
CA GLU A 80 -7.25 -9.01 -2.50
C GLU A 80 -8.65 -8.42 -2.52
N MET A 81 -8.78 -7.20 -1.99
CA MET A 81 -10.05 -6.49 -1.95
C MET A 81 -10.12 -5.42 -3.03
N LEU A 82 -11.24 -5.37 -3.71
CA LEU A 82 -11.59 -4.25 -4.57
C LEU A 82 -12.63 -3.41 -3.83
N LEU A 83 -12.20 -2.27 -3.30
CA LEU A 83 -13.06 -1.40 -2.52
C LEU A 83 -13.81 -0.42 -3.42
N ARG A 84 -15.07 -0.12 -3.06
CA ARG A 84 -15.90 0.86 -3.75
C ARG A 84 -15.83 2.23 -3.09
N LYS A 85 -15.40 2.29 -1.84
CA LYS A 85 -15.33 3.51 -1.01
C LYS A 85 -14.00 3.54 -0.28
N ASP A 86 -13.80 4.59 0.49
CA ASP A 86 -12.58 4.78 1.28
C ASP A 86 -12.33 3.60 2.22
N ILE A 87 -11.04 3.34 2.47
CA ILE A 87 -10.60 2.32 3.44
C ILE A 87 -10.97 2.76 4.86
N TYR A 88 -10.90 4.06 5.13
CA TYR A 88 -11.08 4.62 6.47
C TYR A 88 -12.34 5.45 6.55
N ILE A 89 -12.95 5.47 7.75
CA ILE A 89 -13.92 6.47 8.15
C ILE A 89 -13.34 7.29 9.29
N LYS A 90 -13.59 8.60 9.27
CA LYS A 90 -13.15 9.51 10.33
C LYS A 90 -14.22 9.57 11.40
N GLN A 91 -13.86 9.21 12.63
CA GLN A 91 -14.73 9.27 13.78
C GLN A 91 -14.70 10.66 14.44
N LYS A 92 -15.73 10.96 15.25
CA LYS A 92 -15.70 12.13 16.14
C LYS A 92 -14.47 12.04 17.02
N GLY A 93 -13.67 13.12 17.07
CA GLY A 93 -12.41 13.13 17.80
C GLY A 93 -11.18 12.92 16.95
N GLY A 94 -11.34 12.74 15.62
CA GLY A 94 -10.23 12.66 14.68
C GLY A 94 -9.62 11.28 14.49
N GLU A 95 -10.16 10.24 15.11
CA GLU A 95 -9.69 8.88 14.92
C GLU A 95 -10.11 8.34 13.55
N PHE A 96 -9.20 7.61 12.89
CA PHE A 96 -9.50 6.90 11.65
C PHE A 96 -9.70 5.43 11.96
N LEU A 97 -10.87 4.91 11.63
CA LEU A 97 -11.21 3.49 11.75
C LEU A 97 -11.38 2.90 10.36
N LEU A 98 -11.21 1.58 10.25
CA LEU A 98 -11.52 0.88 9.00
C LEU A 98 -13.00 1.12 8.65
N SER A 99 -13.27 1.34 7.36
CA SER A 99 -14.62 1.57 6.89
C SER A 99 -15.51 0.34 7.13
N ARG A 100 -16.84 0.56 7.14
CA ARG A 100 -17.79 -0.53 7.31
C ARG A 100 -17.61 -1.61 6.24
N GLU A 101 -17.35 -1.22 4.99
CA GLU A 101 -17.11 -2.16 3.90
C GLU A 101 -15.93 -3.07 4.22
N VAL A 102 -14.81 -2.52 4.70
CA VAL A 102 -13.62 -3.30 5.06
C VAL A 102 -13.93 -4.21 6.24
N GLN A 103 -14.65 -3.72 7.24
CA GLN A 103 -15.03 -4.53 8.41
C GLN A 103 -15.93 -5.71 8.01
N GLU A 104 -16.90 -5.48 7.15
CA GLU A 104 -17.79 -6.54 6.65
C GLU A 104 -17.04 -7.58 5.85
N LEU A 105 -16.15 -7.16 4.93
CA LEU A 105 -15.32 -8.07 4.16
C LEU A 105 -14.39 -8.88 5.07
N SER A 106 -13.86 -8.26 6.10
CA SER A 106 -13.01 -8.95 7.08
C SER A 106 -13.79 -10.05 7.80
N GLN A 107 -15.03 -9.78 8.19
CA GLN A 107 -15.87 -10.78 8.85
C GLN A 107 -16.23 -11.93 7.92
N VAL A 108 -16.62 -11.62 6.67
CA VAL A 108 -17.01 -12.63 5.68
C VAL A 108 -15.87 -13.61 5.43
N HIS A 109 -14.64 -13.12 5.36
CA HIS A 109 -13.47 -13.94 5.05
C HIS A 109 -12.72 -14.43 6.29
N GLY A 110 -13.18 -14.10 7.48
CA GLY A 110 -12.50 -14.48 8.71
C GLY A 110 -11.09 -13.88 8.81
N ALA A 111 -10.91 -12.67 8.29
CA ALA A 111 -9.60 -12.04 8.25
C ALA A 111 -9.19 -11.50 9.60
N GLN A 112 -7.93 -11.69 9.94
CA GLN A 112 -7.35 -11.18 11.20
C GLN A 112 -6.89 -9.74 11.09
N ALA A 113 -6.46 -9.33 9.90
CA ALA A 113 -5.88 -8.01 9.67
C ALA A 113 -5.99 -7.63 8.19
N VAL A 114 -5.77 -6.35 7.93
CA VAL A 114 -5.83 -5.76 6.61
C VAL A 114 -4.53 -5.04 6.32
N ILE A 115 -3.93 -5.33 5.18
CA ILE A 115 -2.76 -4.60 4.67
C ILE A 115 -3.28 -3.44 3.83
N VAL A 116 -2.94 -2.23 4.21
CA VAL A 116 -3.34 -1.01 3.53
C VAL A 116 -2.13 -0.13 3.28
N GLY A 117 -2.26 0.80 2.36
CA GLY A 117 -1.19 1.75 2.11
C GLY A 117 -1.67 2.97 1.37
N THR A 118 -0.89 4.03 1.53
CA THR A 118 -1.08 5.29 0.81
C THR A 118 0.22 5.69 0.14
N TYR A 119 0.12 6.48 -0.91
CA TYR A 119 1.29 7.06 -1.53
C TYR A 119 1.08 8.54 -1.81
N ALA A 120 2.17 9.30 -1.74
CA ALA A 120 2.19 10.71 -2.09
C ALA A 120 3.20 10.92 -3.21
N VAL A 121 2.79 11.65 -4.25
CA VAL A 121 3.63 11.85 -5.44
C VAL A 121 4.37 13.16 -5.31
N GLY A 122 5.69 13.08 -5.22
CA GLY A 122 6.57 14.25 -5.26
C GLY A 122 7.13 14.47 -6.67
N ALA A 123 8.00 15.45 -6.82
CA ALA A 123 8.60 15.78 -8.11
C ALA A 123 9.54 14.69 -8.63
N LYS A 124 10.31 14.09 -7.73
CA LYS A 124 11.33 13.08 -8.07
C LYS A 124 11.15 11.75 -7.35
N SER A 125 10.27 11.72 -6.36
CA SER A 125 10.06 10.53 -5.53
C SER A 125 8.58 10.32 -5.27
N VAL A 126 8.19 9.08 -5.10
CA VAL A 126 6.90 8.71 -4.54
C VAL A 126 7.14 8.16 -3.14
N PHE A 127 6.37 8.64 -2.18
CA PHE A 127 6.50 8.27 -0.77
C PHE A 127 5.36 7.32 -0.42
N VAL A 128 5.71 6.17 0.11
CA VAL A 128 4.73 5.11 0.38
C VAL A 128 4.71 4.81 1.87
N THR A 129 3.52 4.72 2.43
CA THR A 129 3.30 4.27 3.79
C THR A 129 2.42 3.02 3.74
N ALA A 130 2.91 1.93 4.31
CA ALA A 130 2.17 0.68 4.40
C ALA A 130 1.90 0.36 5.86
N LYS A 131 0.73 -0.23 6.14
CA LYS A 131 0.31 -0.57 7.49
C LYS A 131 -0.41 -1.91 7.50
N ILE A 132 -0.24 -2.64 8.61
CA ILE A 132 -1.11 -3.77 8.94
C ILE A 132 -2.05 -3.29 10.04
N ILE A 133 -3.35 -3.39 9.80
CA ILE A 133 -4.37 -2.90 10.72
C ILE A 133 -5.21 -4.08 11.19
N ASN A 134 -5.41 -4.16 12.52
CA ASN A 134 -6.24 -5.21 13.10
C ASN A 134 -7.68 -5.07 12.61
N ALA A 135 -8.25 -6.17 12.13
CA ALA A 135 -9.58 -6.14 11.52
C ALA A 135 -10.71 -5.88 12.53
N LYS A 136 -10.48 -6.15 13.82
CA LYS A 136 -11.52 -6.00 14.85
C LYS A 136 -11.58 -4.60 15.45
N ASP A 137 -10.41 -4.04 15.82
CA ASP A 137 -10.35 -2.78 16.57
C ASP A 137 -9.70 -1.64 15.80
N SER A 138 -9.30 -1.87 14.55
CA SER A 138 -8.62 -0.89 13.70
C SER A 138 -7.28 -0.41 14.25
N ALA A 139 -6.70 -1.11 15.21
CA ALA A 139 -5.39 -0.76 15.73
C ALA A 139 -4.29 -1.03 14.69
N VAL A 140 -3.34 -0.13 14.59
CA VAL A 140 -2.19 -0.30 13.70
C VAL A 140 -1.22 -1.27 14.37
N MET A 141 -1.02 -2.44 13.74
CA MET A 141 -0.13 -3.49 14.26
C MET A 141 1.30 -3.33 13.77
N ALA A 142 1.47 -2.76 12.59
CA ALA A 142 2.78 -2.53 11.98
C ALA A 142 2.68 -1.40 10.99
N ALA A 143 3.75 -0.66 10.79
CA ALA A 143 3.83 0.42 9.82
C ALA A 143 5.24 0.50 9.24
N PHE A 144 5.34 0.85 7.96
CA PHE A 144 6.61 0.95 7.27
C PHE A 144 6.52 2.04 6.21
N ASP A 145 7.49 2.96 6.23
CA ASP A 145 7.58 4.05 5.25
C ASP A 145 8.78 3.81 4.34
N TYR A 146 8.59 4.08 3.06
CA TYR A 146 9.68 4.05 2.10
C TYR A 146 9.42 5.00 0.95
N GLN A 147 10.46 5.25 0.17
CA GLN A 147 10.34 6.10 -1.02
C GLN A 147 10.99 5.42 -2.20
N LEU A 148 10.51 5.77 -3.40
CA LEU A 148 11.02 5.27 -4.66
C LEU A 148 11.29 6.46 -5.58
N PRO A 149 12.40 6.45 -6.34
CA PRO A 149 12.58 7.45 -7.36
C PRO A 149 11.55 7.29 -8.47
N VAL A 150 11.06 8.41 -8.99
CA VAL A 150 10.06 8.42 -10.06
C VAL A 150 10.77 8.62 -11.39
N GLY A 151 11.08 7.53 -12.05
CA GLY A 151 11.52 7.53 -13.42
C GLY A 151 10.34 7.44 -14.38
N SER A 152 10.59 7.12 -15.64
CA SER A 152 9.54 7.11 -16.67
C SER A 152 8.47 6.04 -16.42
N ASP A 153 8.87 4.85 -16.01
CA ASP A 153 7.92 3.76 -15.75
C ASP A 153 7.07 4.06 -14.52
N THR A 154 7.70 4.49 -13.44
CA THR A 154 6.98 4.83 -12.22
C THR A 154 5.99 5.97 -12.47
N ARG A 155 6.40 6.97 -13.23
CA ARG A 155 5.53 8.09 -13.60
C ARG A 155 4.31 7.61 -14.40
N GLN A 156 4.51 6.70 -15.33
CA GLN A 156 3.43 6.12 -16.12
C GLN A 156 2.45 5.34 -15.25
N LEU A 157 2.98 4.58 -14.28
CA LEU A 157 2.16 3.80 -13.35
C LEU A 157 1.35 4.66 -12.40
N LEU A 158 1.85 5.86 -12.07
CA LEU A 158 1.20 6.79 -11.15
C LEU A 158 0.04 7.57 -11.79
N LYS A 159 -0.09 7.53 -13.11
CA LYS A 159 -1.19 8.24 -13.78
C LYS A 159 -2.54 7.65 -13.36
N THR A 160 -3.44 8.53 -12.97
CA THR A 160 -4.80 8.12 -12.63
C THR A 160 -5.55 7.79 -13.91
N LYS A 161 -6.17 6.61 -13.94
CA LYS A 161 -7.07 6.24 -15.02
C LYS A 161 -8.47 6.68 -14.63
N SER A 162 -9.04 7.55 -15.45
CA SER A 162 -10.44 7.92 -15.30
C SER A 162 -11.35 6.76 -15.69
#